data_a06a1d6bdb837b28a72ce42c00aed657
#
_entry.id   a06a1d6bdb837b28a72ce42c00aed657
#
_cell.length_a   1.000
_cell.length_b   1.000
_cell.length_c   1.000
_cell.angle_alpha   90.00
_cell.angle_beta   90.00
_cell.angle_gamma   90.00
#
_symmetry.space_group_name_H-M   'P 1'
#
loop_
_entity.id
_entity.type
_entity.pdbx_description
1 polymer ?
#
loop_
_entity_poly.entity_id
_entity_poly.type
_entity_poly.pdbx_seq_one_letter_code
_entity_poly.pdbx_strand_id
1 'polypeptide(L)'
;DDHSFYDQYNSIDKLNNVVLVYKDGLVVACGAVKEYSPGVMEVKRMYTRPEFRGQKIASKVLQELEKWSLELGYHTCILETGRRQEEAVGLYQHTGYTIIPNYGQYQDVAYSLCFEKKLIL
;
A
#
# COMPACT_ATOMS: atom_id res chain seq x y z
N ASP A 1 -17.10 3.12 3.91
CA ASP A 1 -17.81 3.25 5.17
C ASP A 1 -17.10 2.45 6.27
N ASP A 2 -17.61 2.58 7.49
CA ASP A 2 -16.94 1.96 8.64
C ASP A 2 -16.89 0.44 8.55
N HIS A 3 -17.94 -0.16 7.99
CA HIS A 3 -17.97 -1.61 7.86
C HIS A 3 -16.85 -2.13 6.96
N SER A 4 -16.66 -1.50 5.82
CA SER A 4 -15.57 -1.86 4.91
C SER A 4 -14.22 -1.67 5.57
N PHE A 5 -14.07 -0.59 6.33
CA PHE A 5 -12.80 -0.34 7.02
C PHE A 5 -12.50 -1.43 8.05
N TYR A 6 -13.50 -1.81 8.85
CA TYR A 6 -13.30 -2.84 9.86
C TYR A 6 -12.98 -4.20 9.24
N ASP A 7 -13.65 -4.54 8.14
CA ASP A 7 -13.33 -5.78 7.42
C ASP A 7 -11.89 -5.77 6.92
N GLN A 8 -11.47 -4.65 6.35
CA GLN A 8 -10.10 -4.46 5.88
C GLN A 8 -9.12 -4.60 7.03
N TYR A 9 -9.37 -3.90 8.12
CA TYR A 9 -8.51 -3.90 9.29
C TYR A 9 -8.38 -5.30 9.90
N ASN A 10 -9.50 -5.99 10.06
CA ASN A 10 -9.49 -7.33 10.64
C ASN A 10 -8.70 -8.32 9.80
N SER A 11 -8.75 -8.20 8.47
CA SER A 11 -8.02 -9.10 7.60
C SER A 11 -6.51 -8.87 7.67
N ILE A 12 -6.06 -7.69 8.11
CA ILE A 12 -4.65 -7.34 8.24
C ILE A 12 -3.98 -8.14 9.35
N ASP A 13 -4.74 -8.60 10.35
CA ASP A 13 -4.18 -9.36 11.48
C ASP A 13 -3.35 -10.55 11.04
N LYS A 14 -3.56 -11.04 9.82
CA LYS A 14 -2.82 -12.18 9.29
C LYS A 14 -1.48 -11.77 8.68
N LEU A 15 -1.20 -10.47 8.59
CA LEU A 15 0.04 -9.95 8.03
C LEU A 15 0.98 -9.57 9.16
N ASN A 16 2.29 -9.70 8.92
CA ASN A 16 3.29 -9.45 9.93
C ASN A 16 3.77 -8.01 10.02
N ASN A 17 3.64 -7.25 8.93
CA ASN A 17 4.22 -5.91 8.84
C ASN A 17 3.14 -4.91 8.50
N VAL A 18 2.54 -4.33 9.54
CA VAL A 18 1.38 -3.45 9.40
C VAL A 18 1.69 -2.10 10.05
N VAL A 19 1.31 -1.02 9.36
CA VAL A 19 1.38 0.35 9.88
C VAL A 19 -0.04 0.84 10.10
N LEU A 20 -0.31 1.37 11.29
CA LEU A 20 -1.60 1.97 11.64
C LEU A 20 -1.39 3.43 11.98
N VAL A 21 -2.33 4.28 11.58
CA VAL A 21 -2.31 5.69 11.95
C VAL A 21 -3.49 5.97 12.86
N TYR A 22 -3.20 6.60 14.00
CA TYR A 22 -4.22 6.95 14.98
C TYR A 22 -4.41 8.46 15.04
N LYS A 23 -5.65 8.87 15.23
CA LYS A 23 -5.98 10.25 15.58
C LYS A 23 -7.01 10.19 16.70
N ASP A 24 -6.67 10.83 17.81
CA ASP A 24 -7.55 10.87 19.00
C ASP A 24 -8.01 9.48 19.43
N GLY A 25 -7.08 8.52 19.38
CA GLY A 25 -7.35 7.16 19.80
C GLY A 25 -8.09 6.30 18.78
N LEU A 26 -8.37 6.84 17.59
CA LEU A 26 -9.09 6.13 16.54
C LEU A 26 -8.16 5.78 15.41
N VAL A 27 -8.23 4.53 14.91
CA VAL A 27 -7.47 4.13 13.74
C VAL A 27 -8.10 4.77 12.50
N VAL A 28 -7.35 5.61 11.81
CA VAL A 28 -7.86 6.36 10.66
C VAL A 28 -7.27 5.91 9.34
N ALA A 29 -6.16 5.18 9.36
CA ALA A 29 -5.51 4.70 8.14
C ALA A 29 -4.64 3.49 8.46
N CYS A 30 -4.35 2.72 7.43
CA CYS A 30 -3.48 1.56 7.57
C CYS A 30 -2.82 1.21 6.25
N GLY A 31 -1.81 0.38 6.34
CA GLY A 31 -1.16 -0.23 5.20
C GLY A 31 -0.28 -1.36 5.69
N ALA A 32 0.09 -2.25 4.80
CA ALA A 32 0.90 -3.41 5.16
C ALA A 32 1.85 -3.77 4.02
N VAL A 33 2.90 -4.50 4.34
CA VAL A 33 3.78 -5.09 3.33
C VAL A 33 3.91 -6.57 3.62
N LYS A 34 4.09 -7.34 2.56
CA LYS A 34 4.27 -8.78 2.62
C LYS A 34 5.35 -9.14 1.62
N GLU A 35 6.23 -10.06 1.98
CA GLU A 35 7.24 -10.51 1.03
C GLU A 35 6.57 -11.13 -0.19
N TYR A 36 6.94 -10.64 -1.37
CA TYR A 36 6.48 -11.22 -2.63
C TYR A 36 7.52 -12.21 -3.16
N SER A 37 8.79 -11.83 -3.12
CA SER A 37 9.90 -12.67 -3.55
C SER A 37 11.15 -12.12 -2.86
N PRO A 38 12.29 -12.82 -2.93
CA PRO A 38 13.51 -12.32 -2.28
C PRO A 38 13.82 -10.88 -2.70
N GLY A 39 13.94 -10.00 -1.73
CA GLY A 39 14.25 -8.59 -1.96
C GLY A 39 13.06 -7.73 -2.35
N VAL A 40 11.87 -8.30 -2.56
CA VAL A 40 10.69 -7.58 -3.05
C VAL A 40 9.55 -7.69 -2.06
N MET A 41 9.06 -6.54 -1.60
CA MET A 41 7.88 -6.46 -0.74
C MET A 41 6.68 -6.03 -1.57
N GLU A 42 5.53 -6.59 -1.27
CA GLU A 42 4.28 -6.14 -1.88
C GLU A 42 3.50 -5.30 -0.87
N VAL A 43 3.14 -4.08 -1.26
CA VAL A 43 2.30 -3.20 -0.45
C VAL A 43 0.86 -3.67 -0.58
N LYS A 44 0.20 -3.84 0.55
CA LYS A 44 -1.17 -4.34 0.60
C LYS A 44 -1.98 -3.55 1.63
N ARG A 45 -3.29 -3.60 1.49
CA ARG A 45 -4.22 -3.09 2.50
C ARG A 45 -4.06 -1.60 2.80
N MET A 46 -3.66 -0.83 1.81
CA MET A 46 -3.63 0.63 1.95
C MET A 46 -5.06 1.14 2.05
N TYR A 47 -5.35 1.84 3.14
CA TYR A 47 -6.68 2.40 3.34
C TYR A 47 -6.63 3.62 4.25
N THR A 48 -7.40 4.64 3.91
CA THR A 48 -7.59 5.83 4.75
C THR A 48 -9.08 6.07 4.86
N ARG A 49 -9.57 6.32 6.07
CA ARG A 49 -10.97 6.67 6.26
C ARG A 49 -11.31 7.88 5.40
N PRO A 50 -12.49 7.90 4.75
CA PRO A 50 -12.85 8.98 3.82
C PRO A 50 -12.69 10.38 4.42
N GLU A 51 -13.07 10.57 5.67
CA GLU A 51 -13.01 11.90 6.30
C GLU A 51 -11.59 12.38 6.58
N PHE A 52 -10.59 11.51 6.44
CA PHE A 52 -9.19 11.85 6.64
C PHE A 52 -8.39 11.86 5.35
N ARG A 53 -9.04 11.69 4.21
CA ARG A 53 -8.36 11.72 2.92
C ARG A 53 -8.00 13.16 2.55
N GLY A 54 -7.01 13.30 1.67
CA GLY A 54 -6.54 14.62 1.25
C GLY A 54 -5.60 15.30 2.23
N GLN A 55 -5.16 14.59 3.27
CA GLN A 55 -4.27 15.13 4.30
C GLN A 55 -2.86 14.51 4.25
N LYS A 56 -2.54 13.84 3.15
CA LYS A 56 -1.24 13.19 2.94
C LYS A 56 -0.95 12.05 3.92
N ILE A 57 -1.98 11.52 4.57
CA ILE A 57 -1.82 10.40 5.51
C ILE A 57 -1.37 9.15 4.77
N ALA A 58 -1.99 8.86 3.63
CA ALA A 58 -1.62 7.68 2.82
C ALA A 58 -0.15 7.74 2.39
N SER A 59 0.35 8.93 2.00
CA SER A 59 1.75 9.10 1.65
C SER A 59 2.66 8.76 2.83
N LYS A 60 2.28 9.17 4.03
CA LYS A 60 3.08 8.88 5.22
C LYS A 60 3.08 7.41 5.56
N VAL A 61 1.93 6.74 5.43
CA VAL A 61 1.85 5.28 5.63
C VAL A 61 2.80 4.59 4.66
N LEU A 62 2.74 4.99 3.40
CA LEU A 62 3.56 4.40 2.36
C LEU A 62 5.04 4.60 2.64
N GLN A 63 5.44 5.81 3.05
CA GLN A 63 6.83 6.09 3.41
C GLN A 63 7.31 5.22 4.56
N GLU A 64 6.48 5.01 5.57
CA GLU A 64 6.85 4.15 6.70
C GLU A 64 7.01 2.71 6.28
N LEU A 65 6.13 2.22 5.41
CA LEU A 65 6.23 0.87 4.89
C LEU A 65 7.52 0.69 4.07
N GLU A 66 7.86 1.68 3.26
CA GLU A 66 9.08 1.63 2.44
C GLU A 66 10.33 1.64 3.32
N LYS A 67 10.35 2.49 4.33
CA LYS A 67 11.46 2.57 5.28
C LYS A 67 11.63 1.25 6.01
N TRP A 68 10.53 0.68 6.49
CA TRP A 68 10.54 -0.60 7.19
C TRP A 68 11.05 -1.71 6.27
N SER A 69 10.60 -1.72 5.02
CA SER A 69 11.06 -2.70 4.04
C SER A 69 12.56 -2.62 3.83
N LEU A 70 13.10 -1.40 3.70
CA LEU A 70 14.55 -1.20 3.60
C LEU A 70 15.27 -1.73 4.82
N GLU A 71 14.76 -1.44 6.01
CA GLU A 71 15.37 -1.89 7.26
C GLU A 71 15.41 -3.41 7.36
N LEU A 72 14.44 -4.08 6.74
CA LEU A 72 14.38 -5.54 6.73
C LEU A 72 15.21 -6.15 5.60
N GLY A 73 15.88 -5.32 4.80
CA GLY A 73 16.76 -5.82 3.74
C GLY A 73 16.13 -5.94 2.37
N TYR A 74 14.93 -5.41 2.18
CA TYR A 74 14.27 -5.43 0.88
C TYR A 74 14.67 -4.19 0.08
N HIS A 75 14.68 -4.32 -1.25
CA HIS A 75 15.13 -3.23 -2.11
C HIS A 75 14.07 -2.73 -3.09
N THR A 76 12.90 -3.36 -3.11
CA THR A 76 11.84 -2.99 -4.07
C THR A 76 10.49 -3.19 -3.42
N CYS A 77 9.58 -2.26 -3.69
CA CYS A 77 8.17 -2.42 -3.36
C CYS A 77 7.36 -2.51 -4.64
N ILE A 78 6.40 -3.43 -4.68
CA ILE A 78 5.45 -3.53 -5.78
C ILE A 78 4.04 -3.46 -5.19
N LEU A 79 3.08 -3.11 -6.03
CA LEU A 79 1.69 -3.05 -5.59
C LEU A 79 0.76 -3.08 -6.80
N GLU A 80 -0.51 -3.38 -6.53
CA GLU A 80 -1.55 -3.37 -7.54
C GLU A 80 -2.70 -2.49 -7.07
N THR A 81 -3.33 -1.77 -8.00
CA THR A 81 -4.58 -1.07 -7.74
C THR A 81 -5.43 -1.15 -9.01
N GLY A 82 -6.73 -0.87 -8.87
CA GLY A 82 -7.61 -0.84 -10.03
C GLY A 82 -7.39 0.41 -10.87
N ARG A 83 -7.47 0.27 -12.18
CA ARG A 83 -7.26 1.41 -13.10
C ARG A 83 -8.21 2.57 -12.83
N ARG A 84 -9.39 2.29 -12.30
CA ARG A 84 -10.40 3.31 -12.02
C ARG A 84 -10.24 3.98 -10.65
N GLN A 85 -9.27 3.54 -9.88
CA GLN A 85 -8.95 4.15 -8.58
C GLN A 85 -8.03 5.33 -8.81
N GLU A 86 -8.56 6.42 -9.33
CA GLU A 86 -7.76 7.57 -9.79
C GLU A 86 -6.91 8.18 -8.68
N GLU A 87 -7.47 8.28 -7.47
CA GLU A 87 -6.73 8.84 -6.35
C GLU A 87 -5.54 7.97 -5.98
N ALA A 88 -5.74 6.64 -5.97
CA ALA A 88 -4.66 5.71 -5.65
C ALA A 88 -3.58 5.76 -6.73
N VAL A 89 -3.98 5.74 -8.00
CA VAL A 89 -3.05 5.82 -9.11
C VAL A 89 -2.21 7.10 -8.99
N GLY A 90 -2.87 8.23 -8.71
CA GLY A 90 -2.18 9.50 -8.53
C GLY A 90 -1.20 9.47 -7.36
N LEU A 91 -1.63 8.89 -6.23
CA LEU A 91 -0.77 8.76 -5.07
C LEU A 91 0.51 8.01 -5.41
N TYR A 92 0.38 6.85 -6.05
CA TYR A 92 1.56 6.03 -6.34
C TYR A 92 2.48 6.70 -7.34
N GLN A 93 1.94 7.32 -8.37
CA GLN A 93 2.76 8.03 -9.34
C GLN A 93 3.49 9.22 -8.71
N HIS A 94 2.82 9.95 -7.82
CA HIS A 94 3.43 11.11 -7.15
C HIS A 94 4.47 10.70 -6.11
N THR A 95 4.44 9.46 -5.64
CA THR A 95 5.37 9.00 -4.61
C THR A 95 6.50 8.15 -5.18
N GLY A 96 6.67 8.15 -6.51
CA GLY A 96 7.83 7.55 -7.15
C GLY A 96 7.63 6.16 -7.70
N TYR A 97 6.40 5.68 -7.76
CA TYR A 97 6.12 4.37 -8.35
C TYR A 97 5.95 4.50 -9.86
N THR A 98 6.41 3.51 -10.59
CA THR A 98 6.25 3.45 -12.04
C THR A 98 5.43 2.23 -12.41
N ILE A 99 4.70 2.35 -13.52
CA ILE A 99 3.84 1.25 -13.99
C ILE A 99 4.71 0.13 -14.54
N ILE A 100 4.37 -1.10 -14.17
CA ILE A 100 5.03 -2.31 -14.67
C ILE A 100 3.97 -3.26 -15.23
N PRO A 101 4.37 -4.29 -15.98
CA PRO A 101 3.42 -5.31 -16.41
C PRO A 101 2.76 -5.97 -15.20
N ASN A 102 1.50 -6.36 -15.37
CA ASN A 102 0.78 -7.02 -14.27
C ASN A 102 1.50 -8.30 -13.86
N TYR A 103 1.55 -8.55 -12.56
CA TYR A 103 2.30 -9.67 -12.01
C TYR A 103 1.38 -10.62 -11.24
N GLY A 104 1.89 -11.83 -10.99
CA GLY A 104 1.24 -12.82 -10.14
C GLY A 104 -0.20 -13.08 -10.55
N GLN A 105 -1.10 -13.02 -9.59
CA GLN A 105 -2.52 -13.25 -9.83
C GLN A 105 -3.18 -12.18 -10.68
N TYR A 106 -2.51 -11.07 -10.95
CA TYR A 106 -3.07 -9.96 -11.71
C TYR A 106 -2.73 -10.01 -13.19
N GLN A 107 -1.94 -11.00 -13.64
CA GLN A 107 -1.43 -11.06 -15.02
C GLN A 107 -2.53 -10.95 -16.08
N ASP A 108 -3.68 -11.55 -15.83
CA ASP A 108 -4.77 -11.57 -16.81
C ASP A 108 -5.96 -10.69 -16.39
N VAL A 109 -5.73 -9.78 -15.44
CA VAL A 109 -6.79 -8.91 -14.96
C VAL A 109 -6.66 -7.54 -15.62
N ALA A 110 -7.47 -7.32 -16.64
CA ALA A 110 -7.35 -6.15 -17.51
C ALA A 110 -7.46 -4.82 -16.77
N TYR A 111 -8.28 -4.75 -15.73
CA TYR A 111 -8.45 -3.48 -15.02
C TYR A 111 -7.44 -3.27 -13.90
N SER A 112 -6.57 -4.23 -13.63
CA SER A 112 -5.50 -4.06 -12.66
C SER A 112 -4.35 -3.26 -13.24
N LEU A 113 -3.76 -2.42 -12.40
CA LEU A 113 -2.60 -1.63 -12.76
C LEU A 113 -1.54 -1.89 -11.70
N CYS A 114 -0.37 -2.33 -12.13
CA CYS A 114 0.71 -2.69 -11.21
C CYS A 114 1.84 -1.69 -11.27
N PHE A 115 2.49 -1.49 -10.13
CA PHE A 115 3.51 -0.47 -9.94
C PHE A 115 4.72 -1.05 -9.21
N GLU A 116 5.85 -0.38 -9.39
CA GLU A 116 7.10 -0.74 -8.75
C GLU A 116 7.84 0.51 -8.32
N LYS A 117 8.53 0.43 -7.19
CA LYS A 117 9.44 1.47 -6.75
C LYS A 117 10.69 0.83 -6.18
N LYS A 118 11.86 1.27 -6.67
CA LYS A 118 13.13 0.84 -6.10
C LYS A 118 13.39 1.65 -4.83
N LEU A 119 13.71 0.93 -3.75
CA LEU A 119 13.94 1.55 -2.44
C LEU A 119 15.41 1.86 -2.25
N ILE A 120 16.00 2.59 -3.18
CA ILE A 120 17.43 2.83 -3.14
C ILE A 120 17.72 4.17 -2.49
N LEU A 121 18.79 4.19 -1.77
CA LEU A 121 19.33 5.41 -1.21
C LEU A 121 20.07 6.21 -2.27
#